data_3b1bc5a9895e6649595c5231ff284eaa
#
_entry.id   3b1bc5a9895e6649595c5231ff284eaa
#
_cell.length_a   1.000
_cell.length_b   1.000
_cell.length_c   1.000
_cell.angle_alpha   90.00
_cell.angle_beta   90.00
_cell.angle_gamma   90.00
#
_symmetry.space_group_name_H-M   'P 1'
#
loop_
_entity.id
_entity.type
_entity.pdbx_description
1 polymer ?
#
loop_
_entity_poly.entity_id
_entity_poly.type
_entity_poly.pdbx_seq_one_letter_code
_entity_poly.pdbx_strand_id
1 'polypeptide(L)'
;VLFLAQVGDELQGAPRLVKADELDVEVYWRAPDLSKQIILGWRDGRWLPTDINYHRDHLGIVTNNFGNRIRIGEGDEVRDVVHPLSPDGLTRYDFALIDSLRIETRGGELLVYQLQVRPKDWRQPLVVGTLSLDATSAELVRFRFGFTPAAYLEKGLEDISVMLENARFEDRWWLPYRQEIEIRRRTQWLDFPARGIIRGRWEIGDYDFDVAIPPEVLRGPAIAGLLAASDTVGQWSQPLAESLGEVAAPVEQRDLDSLRVEFGRIAGGRVLSGLGSGGLAIPSVSDIIRVNRVQGLALGAAATLALDQRRILLKPRVAFGTSDERFTGELAISVATGPATVTLEGGRSIHDFSDVPVISGVLNSILSQEAGEDYGDYVMVDRIGIGVRYPLSGVTGISLTAGYEDPSSLAVEASPAHGSYRSNPALGSDASFVGGAAVSRNAGELGASRGLTLMSGSVAVEASTGGNEYFRATGEGTVAMPLGPGKLGFTAYGGWGTAGLPAYRSFVLGGRGTLPGEPFRAYGGRAIALGRLEWDFPIPFVAIPLGSFASTGQTISVGPFLAAGWTSDEVPNTPWDNTPGVRPVAGVAAEFLMRLLRVEAGVALKTGDVGVMVDVNPDWWGIL
;
A
#
# COMPACT_ATOMS: atom_id res chain seq x y z
N VAL A 1 13.60 15.17 -10.18
CA VAL A 1 12.28 14.58 -10.50
C VAL A 1 12.18 13.23 -9.83
N LEU A 2 11.09 12.97 -9.14
CA LEU A 2 10.83 11.69 -8.47
C LEU A 2 9.48 11.12 -8.91
N PHE A 3 9.47 9.87 -9.35
CA PHE A 3 8.27 9.08 -9.65
C PHE A 3 8.13 7.89 -8.72
N LEU A 4 6.92 7.65 -8.23
CA LEU A 4 6.56 6.49 -7.42
C LEU A 4 5.44 5.72 -8.11
N ALA A 5 5.62 4.42 -8.30
CA ALA A 5 4.55 3.52 -8.69
C ALA A 5 4.15 2.63 -7.51
N GLN A 6 2.88 2.60 -7.19
CA GLN A 6 2.31 1.86 -6.06
C GLN A 6 1.16 0.97 -6.53
N VAL A 7 1.01 -0.20 -5.92
CA VAL A 7 -0.10 -1.12 -6.15
C VAL A 7 -0.93 -1.27 -4.89
N GLY A 8 -2.22 -1.33 -5.05
CA GLY A 8 -3.20 -1.41 -3.98
C GLY A 8 -4.19 -0.26 -4.01
N ASP A 9 -5.11 -0.30 -3.10
CA ASP A 9 -6.14 0.72 -2.94
C ASP A 9 -6.19 1.15 -1.48
N GLU A 10 -6.27 2.45 -1.23
CA GLU A 10 -6.48 3.01 0.11
C GLU A 10 -7.73 2.46 0.81
N LEU A 11 -8.69 1.93 0.03
CA LEU A 11 -9.85 1.23 0.54
C LEU A 11 -9.52 -0.11 1.23
N GLN A 12 -8.40 -0.73 0.86
CA GLN A 12 -7.95 -2.03 1.35
C GLN A 12 -6.80 -1.91 2.36
N GLY A 13 -6.17 -0.75 2.42
CA GLY A 13 -4.98 -0.46 3.22
C GLY A 13 -4.06 0.52 2.52
N ALA A 14 -2.89 0.78 3.06
CA ALA A 14 -1.91 1.64 2.40
C ALA A 14 -1.40 0.98 1.10
N PRO A 15 -1.36 1.73 -0.03
CA PRO A 15 -0.81 1.22 -1.27
C PRO A 15 0.66 0.82 -1.11
N ARG A 16 1.07 -0.27 -1.75
CA ARG A 16 2.44 -0.79 -1.66
C ARG A 16 3.31 -0.24 -2.77
N LEU A 17 4.51 0.19 -2.43
CA LEU A 17 5.46 0.69 -3.39
C LEU A 17 5.95 -0.45 -4.30
N VAL A 18 5.87 -0.23 -5.60
CA VAL A 18 6.30 -1.16 -6.66
C VAL A 18 7.61 -0.73 -7.25
N LYS A 19 7.74 0.54 -7.57
CA LYS A 19 8.91 1.14 -8.20
C LYS A 19 9.03 2.60 -7.82
N ALA A 20 10.26 3.08 -7.72
CA ALA A 20 10.59 4.49 -7.63
C ALA A 20 11.69 4.81 -8.66
N ASP A 21 11.54 5.92 -9.36
CA ASP A 21 12.55 6.45 -10.28
C ASP A 21 12.87 7.88 -9.85
N GLU A 22 14.15 8.18 -9.64
CA GLU A 22 14.62 9.54 -9.41
C GLU A 22 15.55 9.95 -10.57
N LEU A 23 15.28 11.14 -11.12
CA LEU A 23 15.95 11.64 -12.30
C LEU A 23 16.51 13.04 -12.03
N ASP A 24 17.69 13.26 -12.55
CA ASP A 24 18.32 14.55 -12.73
C ASP A 24 18.12 14.96 -14.19
N VAL A 25 17.40 16.07 -14.43
CA VAL A 25 16.94 16.46 -15.77
C VAL A 25 17.26 17.92 -16.04
N GLU A 26 17.90 18.18 -17.16
CA GLU A 26 18.09 19.52 -17.68
C GLU A 26 17.01 19.85 -18.71
N VAL A 27 16.36 21.01 -18.56
CA VAL A 27 15.24 21.43 -19.42
C VAL A 27 15.62 22.66 -20.21
N TYR A 28 15.55 22.56 -21.53
CA TYR A 28 15.71 23.69 -22.46
C TYR A 28 14.33 24.09 -22.97
N TRP A 29 14.00 25.36 -22.86
CA TRP A 29 12.74 25.88 -23.37
C TRP A 29 12.95 27.13 -24.20
N ARG A 30 12.22 27.20 -25.30
CA ARG A 30 12.19 28.39 -26.18
C ARG A 30 10.77 28.66 -26.65
N ALA A 31 10.32 29.89 -26.39
CA ALA A 31 8.99 30.33 -26.81
C ALA A 31 8.69 30.05 -28.29
N PRO A 32 7.43 29.71 -28.66
CA PRO A 32 6.26 29.64 -27.75
C PRO A 32 6.12 28.28 -27.03
N ASP A 33 6.62 27.18 -27.62
CA ASP A 33 6.30 25.82 -27.18
C ASP A 33 7.43 24.79 -27.43
N LEU A 34 8.60 25.25 -27.87
CA LEU A 34 9.71 24.35 -28.14
C LEU A 34 10.46 24.01 -26.86
N SER A 35 10.46 22.74 -26.49
CA SER A 35 11.17 22.24 -25.31
C SER A 35 12.00 21.00 -25.63
N LYS A 36 13.08 20.84 -24.88
CA LYS A 36 13.94 19.65 -24.87
C LYS A 36 14.30 19.31 -23.44
N GLN A 37 14.20 18.05 -23.08
CA GLN A 37 14.58 17.54 -21.78
C GLN A 37 15.69 16.51 -21.95
N ILE A 38 16.76 16.66 -21.17
CA ILE A 38 17.91 15.75 -21.19
C ILE A 38 18.06 15.12 -19.83
N ILE A 39 17.92 13.80 -19.75
CA ILE A 39 18.13 13.04 -18.52
C ILE A 39 19.65 12.92 -18.33
N LEU A 40 20.18 13.63 -17.35
CA LEU A 40 21.60 13.63 -16.97
C LEU A 40 21.92 12.51 -15.99
N GLY A 41 20.99 12.19 -15.10
CA GLY A 41 21.09 11.13 -14.14
C GLY A 41 19.75 10.40 -13.96
N TRP A 42 19.83 9.11 -13.72
CA TRP A 42 18.66 8.29 -13.40
C TRP A 42 19.08 7.16 -12.47
N ARG A 43 18.40 7.06 -11.32
CA ARG A 43 18.51 5.92 -10.40
C ARG A 43 17.12 5.37 -10.09
N ASP A 44 17.01 4.06 -9.88
CA ASP A 44 15.75 3.42 -9.59
C ASP A 44 15.83 2.48 -8.38
N GLY A 45 14.68 2.30 -7.73
CA GLY A 45 14.42 1.26 -6.74
C GLY A 45 13.23 0.44 -7.19
N ARG A 46 13.35 -0.89 -7.19
CA ARG A 46 12.28 -1.80 -7.59
C ARG A 46 11.95 -2.76 -6.46
N TRP A 47 10.68 -2.88 -6.14
CA TRP A 47 10.14 -3.79 -5.12
C TRP A 47 9.30 -4.90 -5.73
N LEU A 48 8.85 -4.72 -6.98
CA LEU A 48 8.19 -5.75 -7.80
C LEU A 48 8.81 -5.83 -9.19
N PRO A 49 8.74 -6.99 -9.85
CA PRO A 49 9.17 -7.16 -11.23
C PRO A 49 8.25 -6.36 -12.16
N THR A 50 8.67 -5.17 -12.55
CA THR A 50 7.95 -4.30 -13.48
C THR A 50 8.92 -3.55 -14.37
N ASP A 51 8.58 -3.42 -15.65
CA ASP A 51 9.29 -2.60 -16.63
C ASP A 51 8.59 -1.25 -16.88
N ILE A 52 7.68 -0.86 -15.98
CA ILE A 52 6.96 0.42 -16.05
C ILE A 52 7.97 1.56 -15.98
N ASN A 53 8.01 2.39 -17.01
CA ASN A 53 8.89 3.56 -17.16
C ASN A 53 8.07 4.84 -17.32
N TYR A 54 7.17 5.11 -16.39
CA TYR A 54 6.28 6.27 -16.43
C TYR A 54 6.98 7.61 -16.53
N HIS A 55 8.19 7.71 -16.01
CA HIS A 55 8.95 8.95 -16.08
C HIS A 55 9.18 9.42 -17.53
N ARG A 56 9.37 8.52 -18.51
CA ARG A 56 9.60 8.90 -19.91
C ARG A 56 8.38 9.54 -20.54
N ASP A 57 7.21 9.06 -20.20
CA ASP A 57 5.96 9.48 -20.82
C ASP A 57 5.44 10.79 -20.21
N HIS A 58 5.84 11.10 -18.95
CA HIS A 58 5.28 12.20 -18.17
C HIS A 58 6.25 13.36 -17.90
N LEU A 59 7.52 13.29 -18.32
CA LEU A 59 8.47 14.39 -18.13
C LEU A 59 8.00 15.71 -18.77
N GLY A 60 7.22 15.63 -19.84
CA GLY A 60 6.70 16.79 -20.55
C GLY A 60 5.73 17.67 -19.77
N ILE A 61 5.26 17.28 -18.59
CA ILE A 61 4.32 18.06 -17.77
C ILE A 61 4.88 19.44 -17.38
N VAL A 62 6.19 19.55 -17.27
CA VAL A 62 6.90 20.79 -16.91
C VAL A 62 6.52 21.96 -17.83
N THR A 63 6.19 21.68 -19.08
CA THR A 63 5.89 22.71 -20.10
C THR A 63 4.43 23.10 -20.15
N ASN A 64 3.54 22.48 -19.39
CA ASN A 64 2.10 22.76 -19.42
C ASN A 64 1.70 24.17 -18.92
N ASN A 65 2.60 24.89 -18.26
CA ASN A 65 2.36 26.28 -17.84
C ASN A 65 2.49 27.30 -18.99
N PHE A 66 3.07 26.93 -20.11
CA PHE A 66 3.48 27.86 -21.16
C PHE A 66 2.69 27.74 -22.46
N GLY A 67 1.88 26.70 -22.60
CA GLY A 67 1.15 26.41 -23.83
C GLY A 67 -0.33 26.79 -23.79
N ASN A 68 -0.96 26.81 -24.94
CA ASN A 68 -2.40 26.96 -25.07
C ASN A 68 -3.17 25.66 -24.76
N ARG A 69 -2.46 24.56 -24.59
CA ARG A 69 -3.01 23.23 -24.29
C ARG A 69 -2.24 22.55 -23.18
N ILE A 70 -2.97 21.82 -22.36
CA ILE A 70 -2.42 20.93 -21.34
C ILE A 70 -2.34 19.53 -21.94
N ARG A 71 -1.15 18.91 -21.81
CA ARG A 71 -0.86 17.55 -22.28
C ARG A 71 -0.33 16.71 -21.13
N ILE A 72 -0.88 15.51 -20.95
CA ILE A 72 -0.41 14.52 -19.99
C ILE A 72 0.00 13.27 -20.76
N GLY A 73 1.21 12.78 -20.51
CA GLY A 73 1.79 11.67 -21.25
C GLY A 73 2.06 11.99 -22.72
N GLU A 74 2.18 10.96 -23.55
CA GLU A 74 2.36 11.10 -25.00
C GLU A 74 1.04 11.25 -25.78
N GLY A 75 -0.10 11.45 -25.07
CA GLY A 75 -1.42 11.65 -25.67
C GLY A 75 -2.25 10.38 -25.84
N ASP A 76 -1.84 9.30 -25.23
CA ASP A 76 -2.58 8.02 -25.16
C ASP A 76 -3.46 7.90 -23.92
N GLU A 77 -3.15 8.57 -22.83
CA GLU A 77 -3.91 8.57 -21.58
C GLU A 77 -5.02 9.63 -21.57
N VAL A 78 -4.66 10.87 -21.88
CA VAL A 78 -5.57 12.04 -21.85
C VAL A 78 -5.44 12.82 -23.15
N ARG A 79 -6.56 13.25 -23.70
CA ARG A 79 -6.59 14.18 -24.84
C ARG A 79 -5.95 15.50 -24.45
N ASP A 80 -5.28 16.15 -25.41
CA ASP A 80 -4.85 17.52 -25.26
C ASP A 80 -6.05 18.41 -24.98
N VAL A 81 -6.07 19.09 -23.83
CA VAL A 81 -7.16 19.98 -23.43
C VAL A 81 -6.77 21.44 -23.54
N VAL A 82 -7.75 22.29 -23.78
CA VAL A 82 -7.53 23.74 -23.86
C VAL A 82 -7.14 24.27 -22.47
N HIS A 83 -6.03 25.02 -22.39
CA HIS A 83 -5.62 25.65 -21.13
C HIS A 83 -6.62 26.77 -20.76
N PRO A 84 -7.08 26.86 -19.50
CA PRO A 84 -8.06 27.89 -19.09
C PRO A 84 -7.61 29.32 -19.35
N LEU A 85 -6.33 29.61 -19.22
CA LEU A 85 -5.74 30.93 -19.47
C LEU A 85 -5.35 31.18 -20.94
N SER A 86 -5.61 30.22 -21.85
CA SER A 86 -5.40 30.42 -23.29
C SER A 86 -6.43 31.38 -23.89
N PRO A 87 -6.20 31.93 -25.09
CA PRO A 87 -7.16 32.78 -25.80
C PRO A 87 -8.56 32.14 -25.93
N ASP A 88 -8.63 30.83 -26.08
CA ASP A 88 -9.88 30.07 -26.19
C ASP A 88 -10.52 29.75 -24.82
N GLY A 89 -9.83 30.02 -23.72
CA GLY A 89 -10.26 29.65 -22.38
C GLY A 89 -11.64 30.19 -22.02
N LEU A 90 -11.89 31.49 -22.26
CA LEU A 90 -13.18 32.13 -21.96
C LEU A 90 -14.36 31.54 -22.75
N THR A 91 -14.11 30.90 -23.88
CA THR A 91 -15.15 30.24 -24.67
C THR A 91 -15.52 28.87 -24.11
N ARG A 92 -14.61 28.23 -23.39
CA ARG A 92 -14.72 26.84 -22.89
C ARG A 92 -15.00 26.76 -21.39
N TYR A 93 -14.60 27.75 -20.61
CA TYR A 93 -14.69 27.75 -19.16
C TYR A 93 -15.45 28.94 -18.61
N ASP A 94 -16.11 28.72 -17.49
CA ASP A 94 -16.60 29.75 -16.59
C ASP A 94 -15.64 29.91 -15.42
N PHE A 95 -15.46 31.15 -14.96
CA PHE A 95 -14.58 31.49 -13.87
C PHE A 95 -15.39 32.14 -12.74
N ALA A 96 -15.11 31.76 -11.50
CA ALA A 96 -15.70 32.40 -10.33
C ALA A 96 -14.62 32.69 -9.29
N LEU A 97 -14.58 33.91 -8.79
CA LEU A 97 -13.75 34.25 -7.64
C LEU A 97 -14.37 33.60 -6.40
N ILE A 98 -13.61 32.69 -5.76
CA ILE A 98 -14.08 31.95 -4.58
C ILE A 98 -13.46 32.45 -3.28
N ASP A 99 -12.21 32.94 -3.34
CA ASP A 99 -11.49 33.40 -2.17
C ASP A 99 -10.34 34.35 -2.53
N SER A 100 -9.82 35.02 -1.48
CA SER A 100 -8.57 35.75 -1.54
C SER A 100 -7.73 35.41 -0.32
N LEU A 101 -6.55 34.85 -0.53
CA LEU A 101 -5.68 34.31 0.51
C LEU A 101 -4.33 35.04 0.52
N ARG A 102 -3.75 35.13 1.72
CA ARG A 102 -2.34 35.46 1.85
C ARG A 102 -1.56 34.16 1.99
N ILE A 103 -0.61 33.94 1.11
CA ILE A 103 0.27 32.77 1.11
C ILE A 103 1.70 33.20 1.35
N GLU A 104 2.42 32.42 2.16
CA GLU A 104 3.86 32.56 2.28
C GLU A 104 4.54 31.87 1.08
N THR A 105 5.42 32.58 0.40
CA THR A 105 6.25 32.08 -0.68
C THR A 105 7.72 32.30 -0.35
N ARG A 106 8.64 31.74 -1.15
CA ARG A 106 10.08 32.02 -1.00
C ARG A 106 10.41 33.53 -1.08
N GLY A 107 9.57 34.32 -1.76
CA GLY A 107 9.74 35.78 -1.92
C GLY A 107 9.00 36.62 -0.87
N GLY A 108 8.37 36.01 0.16
CA GLY A 108 7.60 36.71 1.19
C GLY A 108 6.09 36.47 1.10
N GLU A 109 5.30 37.26 1.83
CA GLU A 109 3.84 37.17 1.86
C GLU A 109 3.24 37.72 0.55
N LEU A 110 2.35 36.94 -0.08
CA LEU A 110 1.71 37.25 -1.33
C LEU A 110 0.19 37.18 -1.19
N LEU A 111 -0.53 38.21 -1.65
CA LEU A 111 -1.99 38.16 -1.78
C LEU A 111 -2.35 37.50 -3.10
N VAL A 112 -3.13 36.43 -3.06
CA VAL A 112 -3.61 35.72 -4.26
C VAL A 112 -5.12 35.68 -4.32
N TYR A 113 -5.65 35.77 -5.53
CA TYR A 113 -7.06 35.50 -5.83
C TYR A 113 -7.21 34.06 -6.28
N GLN A 114 -8.14 33.33 -5.66
CA GLN A 114 -8.50 31.98 -6.09
C GLN A 114 -9.71 32.02 -7.03
N LEU A 115 -9.48 31.62 -8.25
CA LEU A 115 -10.50 31.50 -9.29
C LEU A 115 -10.84 30.04 -9.52
N GLN A 116 -12.09 29.70 -9.29
CA GLN A 116 -12.64 28.41 -9.70
C GLN A 116 -12.77 28.34 -11.22
N VAL A 117 -12.25 27.28 -11.83
CA VAL A 117 -12.35 26.99 -13.26
C VAL A 117 -13.38 25.87 -13.46
N ARG A 118 -14.42 26.14 -14.20
CA ARG A 118 -15.50 25.21 -14.46
C ARG A 118 -15.75 25.06 -15.95
N PRO A 119 -15.76 23.83 -16.52
CA PRO A 119 -16.13 23.58 -17.91
C PRO A 119 -17.57 24.04 -18.19
N LYS A 120 -17.78 24.75 -19.31
CA LYS A 120 -19.12 25.09 -19.81
C LYS A 120 -19.87 23.85 -20.30
N ASP A 121 -19.14 22.89 -20.86
CA ASP A 121 -19.67 21.60 -21.32
C ASP A 121 -18.82 20.43 -20.81
N TRP A 122 -19.38 19.66 -19.88
CA TRP A 122 -18.74 18.50 -19.26
C TRP A 122 -18.55 17.31 -20.22
N ARG A 123 -19.16 17.33 -21.38
CA ARG A 123 -19.00 16.30 -22.42
C ARG A 123 -17.79 16.54 -23.31
N GLN A 124 -17.11 17.68 -23.16
CA GLN A 124 -15.89 17.99 -23.87
C GLN A 124 -14.66 17.68 -23.02
N PRO A 125 -13.52 17.35 -23.66
CA PRO A 125 -12.26 17.14 -22.96
C PRO A 125 -11.73 18.47 -22.44
N LEU A 126 -11.94 18.75 -21.17
CA LEU A 126 -11.61 20.00 -20.50
C LEU A 126 -11.06 19.73 -19.09
N VAL A 127 -10.48 20.73 -18.47
CA VAL A 127 -10.04 20.67 -17.07
C VAL A 127 -11.09 21.27 -16.13
N VAL A 128 -11.01 20.92 -14.88
CA VAL A 128 -11.74 21.54 -13.78
C VAL A 128 -10.77 21.74 -12.65
N GLY A 129 -10.84 22.88 -11.96
CA GLY A 129 -9.88 23.14 -10.90
C GLY A 129 -9.91 24.55 -10.35
N THR A 130 -8.80 24.95 -9.77
CA THR A 130 -8.64 26.27 -9.14
C THR A 130 -7.32 26.90 -9.58
N LEU A 131 -7.39 28.13 -10.05
CA LEU A 131 -6.25 28.99 -10.36
C LEU A 131 -6.02 29.93 -9.18
N SER A 132 -4.77 30.05 -8.75
CA SER A 132 -4.35 31.08 -7.80
C SER A 132 -3.52 32.11 -8.55
N LEU A 133 -3.99 33.34 -8.63
CA LEU A 133 -3.33 34.41 -9.35
C LEU A 133 -2.82 35.47 -8.36
N ASP A 134 -1.64 36.00 -8.58
CA ASP A 134 -1.14 37.15 -7.83
C ASP A 134 -2.09 38.33 -8.01
N ALA A 135 -2.57 38.89 -6.90
CA ALA A 135 -3.51 40.01 -6.92
C ALA A 135 -2.96 41.29 -7.56
N THR A 136 -1.63 41.41 -7.68
CA THR A 136 -0.96 42.60 -8.20
C THR A 136 -0.62 42.48 -9.68
N SER A 137 -0.04 41.34 -10.08
CA SER A 137 0.44 41.12 -11.46
C SER A 137 -0.51 40.28 -12.31
N ALA A 138 -1.50 39.63 -11.69
CA ALA A 138 -2.39 38.63 -12.29
C ALA A 138 -1.64 37.38 -12.85
N GLU A 139 -0.39 37.20 -12.46
CA GLU A 139 0.41 36.05 -12.88
C GLU A 139 -0.03 34.77 -12.15
N LEU A 140 0.16 33.64 -12.81
CA LEU A 140 -0.20 32.33 -12.26
C LEU A 140 0.78 31.91 -11.16
N VAL A 141 0.28 31.81 -9.94
CA VAL A 141 1.05 31.34 -8.77
C VAL A 141 0.88 29.83 -8.60
N ARG A 142 -0.36 29.35 -8.70
CA ARG A 142 -0.68 27.92 -8.54
C ARG A 142 -1.88 27.54 -9.41
N PHE A 143 -1.79 26.39 -10.04
CA PHE A 143 -2.91 25.78 -10.73
C PHE A 143 -3.10 24.33 -10.29
N ARG A 144 -4.26 24.09 -9.70
CA ARG A 144 -4.69 22.76 -9.29
C ARG A 144 -5.85 22.32 -10.17
N PHE A 145 -5.74 21.15 -10.79
CA PHE A 145 -6.78 20.66 -11.69
C PHE A 145 -6.83 19.15 -11.85
N GLY A 146 -7.98 18.66 -12.29
CA GLY A 146 -8.23 17.36 -12.86
C GLY A 146 -8.94 17.53 -14.20
N PHE A 147 -9.46 16.44 -14.75
CA PHE A 147 -10.04 16.41 -16.07
C PHE A 147 -11.51 15.99 -16.06
N THR A 148 -12.26 16.43 -17.08
CA THR A 148 -13.59 15.88 -17.35
C THR A 148 -13.46 14.43 -17.82
N PRO A 149 -14.48 13.56 -17.59
CA PRO A 149 -14.45 12.18 -18.06
C PRO A 149 -14.23 12.02 -19.57
N ALA A 150 -14.62 13.02 -20.36
CA ALA A 150 -14.43 13.05 -21.81
C ALA A 150 -12.97 13.23 -22.25
N ALA A 151 -12.09 13.64 -21.33
CA ALA A 151 -10.66 13.80 -21.60
C ALA A 151 -9.91 12.47 -21.59
N TYR A 152 -10.36 11.48 -20.82
CA TYR A 152 -9.68 10.20 -20.69
C TYR A 152 -9.86 9.35 -21.96
N LEU A 153 -8.75 8.85 -22.49
CA LEU A 153 -8.70 7.96 -23.65
C LEU A 153 -8.65 6.49 -23.23
N GLU A 154 -7.91 6.22 -22.16
CA GLU A 154 -7.73 4.88 -21.63
C GLU A 154 -8.86 4.49 -20.66
N LYS A 155 -9.51 3.35 -20.93
CA LYS A 155 -10.61 2.85 -20.08
C LYS A 155 -10.19 2.45 -18.65
N GLY A 156 -8.91 2.18 -18.46
CA GLY A 156 -8.33 1.83 -17.17
C GLY A 156 -8.03 3.03 -16.27
N LEU A 157 -8.01 4.24 -16.81
CA LEU A 157 -7.76 5.45 -16.05
C LEU A 157 -8.96 5.79 -15.17
N GLU A 158 -8.71 5.97 -13.87
CA GLU A 158 -9.73 6.36 -12.89
C GLU A 158 -9.69 7.87 -12.61
N ASP A 159 -8.49 8.42 -12.42
CA ASP A 159 -8.31 9.83 -12.09
C ASP A 159 -6.90 10.32 -12.39
N ILE A 160 -6.78 11.59 -12.79
CA ILE A 160 -5.52 12.32 -12.86
C ILE A 160 -5.70 13.66 -12.15
N SER A 161 -4.89 13.91 -11.13
CA SER A 161 -4.85 15.16 -10.40
C SER A 161 -3.48 15.80 -10.58
N VAL A 162 -3.46 17.09 -10.92
CA VAL A 162 -2.22 17.84 -11.21
C VAL A 162 -2.18 19.10 -10.35
N MET A 163 -1.01 19.40 -9.83
CA MET A 163 -0.70 20.65 -9.17
C MET A 163 0.55 21.26 -9.81
N LEU A 164 0.42 22.49 -10.27
CA LEU A 164 1.52 23.29 -10.83
C LEU A 164 1.71 24.50 -9.93
N GLU A 165 2.92 24.69 -9.41
CA GLU A 165 3.30 25.85 -8.60
C GLU A 165 4.41 26.61 -9.28
N ASN A 166 4.23 27.93 -9.35
CA ASN A 166 5.23 28.85 -9.85
C ASN A 166 5.84 29.63 -8.68
N ALA A 167 7.11 29.98 -8.82
CA ALA A 167 7.81 30.91 -7.95
C ALA A 167 8.34 32.09 -8.74
N ARG A 168 8.62 33.19 -8.03
CA ARG A 168 9.20 34.38 -8.65
C ARG A 168 10.72 34.27 -8.65
N PHE A 169 11.31 34.31 -9.82
CA PHE A 169 12.76 34.28 -10.02
C PHE A 169 13.25 35.67 -10.44
N GLU A 170 14.40 36.11 -9.92
CA GLU A 170 15.01 37.43 -10.12
C GLU A 170 14.02 38.60 -9.91
N ASP A 171 13.05 38.43 -9.03
CA ASP A 171 11.98 39.40 -8.78
C ASP A 171 11.18 39.83 -10.02
N ARG A 172 11.29 39.10 -11.09
CA ARG A 172 10.74 39.46 -12.40
C ARG A 172 9.88 38.36 -13.03
N TRP A 173 10.34 37.10 -12.99
CA TRP A 173 9.74 36.02 -13.76
C TRP A 173 9.00 35.03 -12.87
N TRP A 174 7.73 34.76 -13.20
CA TRP A 174 6.97 33.67 -12.59
C TRP A 174 7.21 32.39 -13.41
N LEU A 175 7.91 31.41 -12.85
CA LEU A 175 8.31 30.19 -13.51
C LEU A 175 7.98 28.96 -12.66
N PRO A 176 7.80 27.79 -13.28
CA PRO A 176 7.58 26.54 -12.57
C PRO A 176 8.62 26.31 -11.46
N TYR A 177 8.15 26.04 -10.28
CA TYR A 177 8.99 25.76 -9.12
C TYR A 177 8.80 24.34 -8.64
N ARG A 178 7.52 23.91 -8.53
CA ARG A 178 7.15 22.58 -8.10
C ARG A 178 5.94 22.11 -8.90
N GLN A 179 5.97 20.85 -9.27
CA GLN A 179 4.85 20.24 -9.96
C GLN A 179 4.62 18.84 -9.40
N GLU A 180 3.36 18.47 -9.28
CA GLU A 180 2.96 17.16 -8.80
C GLU A 180 1.85 16.60 -9.69
N ILE A 181 1.90 15.30 -9.91
CA ILE A 181 0.86 14.54 -10.58
C ILE A 181 0.55 13.28 -9.78
N GLU A 182 -0.72 12.96 -9.69
CA GLU A 182 -1.15 11.64 -9.24
C GLU A 182 -2.08 11.05 -10.28
N ILE A 183 -1.74 9.86 -10.77
CA ILE A 183 -2.50 9.09 -11.75
C ILE A 183 -3.01 7.84 -11.05
N ARG A 184 -4.32 7.63 -11.06
CA ARG A 184 -4.96 6.42 -10.56
C ARG A 184 -5.53 5.61 -11.70
N ARG A 185 -5.18 4.33 -11.73
CA ARG A 185 -5.64 3.43 -12.79
C ARG A 185 -5.93 2.03 -12.26
N ARG A 186 -6.81 1.32 -12.94
CA ARG A 186 -6.94 -0.13 -12.80
C ARG A 186 -5.87 -0.77 -13.66
N THR A 187 -4.91 -1.40 -13.01
CA THR A 187 -3.91 -2.21 -13.70
C THR A 187 -4.28 -3.67 -13.59
N GLN A 188 -4.13 -4.41 -14.67
CA GLN A 188 -4.08 -5.87 -14.62
C GLN A 188 -2.60 -6.25 -14.47
N TRP A 189 -2.25 -6.80 -13.33
CA TRP A 189 -0.92 -7.35 -13.10
C TRP A 189 -1.04 -8.87 -12.92
N LEU A 190 -0.37 -9.65 -13.77
CA LEU A 190 -0.49 -11.11 -13.80
C LEU A 190 -1.95 -11.61 -13.80
N ASP A 191 -2.83 -10.97 -14.60
CA ASP A 191 -4.27 -11.23 -14.67
C ASP A 191 -5.08 -10.95 -13.39
N PHE A 192 -4.47 -10.35 -12.37
CA PHE A 192 -5.19 -9.88 -11.18
C PHE A 192 -5.65 -8.43 -11.36
N PRO A 193 -6.92 -8.12 -11.07
CA PRO A 193 -7.40 -6.74 -11.03
C PRO A 193 -6.76 -6.02 -9.84
N ALA A 194 -5.69 -5.29 -10.08
CA ALA A 194 -5.04 -4.45 -9.09
C ALA A 194 -5.24 -2.98 -9.45
N ARG A 195 -5.41 -2.11 -8.46
CA ARG A 195 -5.36 -0.66 -8.64
C ARG A 195 -3.92 -0.19 -8.54
N GLY A 196 -3.54 0.70 -9.44
CA GLY A 196 -2.23 1.34 -9.46
C GLY A 196 -2.33 2.83 -9.17
N ILE A 197 -1.39 3.35 -8.39
CA ILE A 197 -1.22 4.77 -8.14
C ILE A 197 0.18 5.14 -8.58
N ILE A 198 0.29 6.15 -9.45
CA ILE A 198 1.55 6.71 -9.89
C ILE A 198 1.59 8.14 -9.40
N ARG A 199 2.67 8.49 -8.73
CA ARG A 199 2.94 9.85 -8.27
C ARG A 199 4.22 10.34 -8.91
N GLY A 200 4.19 11.56 -9.44
CA GLY A 200 5.36 12.26 -9.95
C GLY A 200 5.51 13.60 -9.25
N ARG A 201 6.74 13.97 -8.89
CA ARG A 201 7.08 15.26 -8.33
C ARG A 201 8.30 15.83 -9.03
N TRP A 202 8.18 17.05 -9.49
CA TRP A 202 9.27 17.84 -10.06
C TRP A 202 9.59 19.00 -9.14
N GLU A 203 10.85 19.19 -8.86
CA GLU A 203 11.40 20.40 -8.26
C GLU A 203 12.30 21.04 -9.30
N ILE A 204 12.03 22.29 -9.64
CA ILE A 204 12.64 22.99 -10.74
C ILE A 204 13.31 24.24 -10.17
N GLY A 205 14.58 24.43 -10.51
CA GLY A 205 15.39 25.53 -10.05
C GLY A 205 16.53 25.81 -11.03
N ASP A 206 17.48 26.61 -10.59
CA ASP A 206 18.72 26.93 -11.33
C ASP A 206 18.44 27.42 -12.76
N TYR A 207 17.52 28.39 -12.85
CA TYR A 207 17.13 28.98 -14.13
C TYR A 207 18.21 29.89 -14.70
N ASP A 208 18.61 29.64 -15.95
CA ASP A 208 19.43 30.50 -16.75
C ASP A 208 18.60 31.19 -17.83
N PHE A 209 18.64 32.52 -17.86
CA PHE A 209 17.85 33.34 -18.79
C PHE A 209 18.69 33.82 -19.98
N ASP A 210 18.02 34.07 -21.08
CA ASP A 210 18.61 34.64 -22.31
C ASP A 210 19.82 33.84 -22.85
N VAL A 211 19.87 32.55 -22.55
CA VAL A 211 20.91 31.64 -23.02
C VAL A 211 20.68 31.31 -24.49
N ALA A 212 21.71 31.46 -25.31
CA ALA A 212 21.68 31.01 -26.70
C ALA A 212 21.68 29.48 -26.76
N ILE A 213 20.50 28.87 -26.91
CA ILE A 213 20.37 27.41 -27.01
C ILE A 213 20.86 26.99 -28.43
N PRO A 214 21.95 26.20 -28.52
CA PRO A 214 22.44 25.71 -29.79
C PRO A 214 21.36 24.90 -30.53
N PRO A 215 21.18 25.06 -31.85
CA PRO A 215 20.19 24.30 -32.60
C PRO A 215 20.33 22.78 -32.49
N GLU A 216 21.53 22.30 -32.23
CA GLU A 216 21.85 20.88 -32.02
C GLU A 216 21.17 20.29 -30.79
N VAL A 217 21.05 21.08 -29.72
CA VAL A 217 20.39 20.66 -28.47
C VAL A 217 18.92 20.39 -28.73
N LEU A 218 18.26 21.21 -29.54
CA LEU A 218 16.82 21.09 -29.81
C LEU A 218 16.46 20.04 -30.87
N ARG A 219 17.46 19.37 -31.48
CA ARG A 219 17.21 18.30 -32.47
C ARG A 219 16.87 16.98 -31.80
N GLY A 220 16.16 16.13 -32.57
CA GLY A 220 15.76 14.78 -32.13
C GLY A 220 14.54 14.76 -31.20
N PRO A 221 14.34 13.68 -30.43
CA PRO A 221 13.16 13.52 -29.57
C PRO A 221 13.13 14.59 -28.47
N ALA A 222 11.92 14.96 -28.01
CA ALA A 222 11.73 15.97 -26.96
C ALA A 222 12.38 15.54 -25.63
N ILE A 223 12.46 14.26 -25.37
CA ILE A 223 13.12 13.67 -24.19
C ILE A 223 14.30 12.83 -24.70
N ALA A 224 15.49 13.07 -24.17
CA ALA A 224 16.73 12.37 -24.53
C ALA A 224 17.57 12.07 -23.28
N GLY A 225 18.65 11.31 -23.40
CA GLY A 225 19.61 11.04 -22.33
C GLY A 225 19.70 9.56 -21.98
N LEU A 226 19.92 9.24 -20.70
CA LEU A 226 20.19 7.89 -20.24
C LEU A 226 19.06 6.90 -20.57
N LEU A 227 19.44 5.72 -21.02
CA LEU A 227 18.52 4.63 -21.37
C LEU A 227 18.34 3.61 -20.24
N ALA A 228 19.22 3.62 -19.25
CA ALA A 228 19.19 2.72 -18.10
C ALA A 228 19.56 3.44 -16.81
N ALA A 229 18.99 3.01 -15.70
CA ALA A 229 19.30 3.53 -14.39
C ALA A 229 20.74 3.22 -13.97
N SER A 230 21.38 4.17 -13.28
CA SER A 230 22.73 4.05 -12.73
C SER A 230 22.87 4.95 -11.50
N ASP A 231 23.16 4.38 -10.34
CA ASP A 231 23.37 5.13 -9.10
C ASP A 231 24.62 6.04 -9.11
N THR A 232 25.50 5.84 -10.09
CA THR A 232 26.79 6.55 -10.18
C THR A 232 26.77 7.78 -11.07
N VAL A 233 25.67 7.99 -11.81
CA VAL A 233 25.52 9.10 -12.77
C VAL A 233 24.35 9.98 -12.34
N GLY A 234 24.60 11.27 -12.14
CA GLY A 234 23.63 12.27 -11.70
C GLY A 234 24.09 13.05 -10.47
N GLN A 235 23.47 14.19 -10.22
CA GLN A 235 23.70 15.00 -9.02
C GLN A 235 22.59 14.70 -7.99
N TRP A 236 22.94 13.96 -6.97
CA TRP A 236 21.98 13.54 -5.93
C TRP A 236 22.21 14.32 -4.65
N SER A 237 21.21 15.07 -4.19
CA SER A 237 21.27 15.84 -2.94
C SER A 237 21.22 14.95 -1.69
N GLN A 238 20.57 13.78 -1.82
CA GLN A 238 20.35 12.85 -0.70
C GLN A 238 20.17 11.42 -1.22
N PRO A 239 20.27 10.38 -0.35
CA PRO A 239 19.95 9.01 -0.72
C PRO A 239 18.51 8.87 -1.24
N LEU A 240 18.26 7.98 -2.22
CA LEU A 240 16.93 7.72 -2.78
C LEU A 240 15.86 7.46 -1.70
N ALA A 241 16.25 6.81 -0.63
CA ALA A 241 15.40 6.51 0.50
C ALA A 241 14.85 7.73 1.26
N GLU A 242 15.64 8.78 1.35
CA GLU A 242 15.23 10.05 1.99
C GLU A 242 14.29 10.82 1.06
N SER A 243 14.60 10.85 -0.24
CA SER A 243 13.71 11.41 -1.27
C SER A 243 12.32 10.74 -1.26
N LEU A 244 12.28 9.41 -1.05
CA LEU A 244 11.01 8.67 -0.92
C LEU A 244 10.20 9.09 0.32
N GLY A 245 10.87 9.35 1.45
CA GLY A 245 10.23 9.79 2.69
C GLY A 245 9.47 11.10 2.54
N GLU A 246 9.96 12.02 1.73
CA GLU A 246 9.33 13.31 1.46
C GLU A 246 8.06 13.19 0.60
N VAL A 247 8.06 12.31 -0.41
CA VAL A 247 6.92 12.14 -1.33
C VAL A 247 5.85 11.20 -0.78
N ALA A 248 6.23 10.27 0.09
CA ALA A 248 5.30 9.39 0.78
C ALA A 248 4.64 10.05 2.00
N ALA A 249 5.03 11.27 2.35
CA ALA A 249 4.48 11.96 3.53
C ALA A 249 2.99 12.30 3.37
N PRO A 250 2.15 12.02 4.39
CA PRO A 250 0.69 12.18 4.31
C PRO A 250 0.20 13.62 4.14
N VAL A 251 1.06 14.62 4.31
CA VAL A 251 0.69 16.05 4.23
C VAL A 251 0.25 16.43 2.82
N GLU A 252 0.86 15.85 1.80
CA GLU A 252 0.55 16.12 0.39
C GLU A 252 -0.69 15.37 -0.10
N GLN A 253 -0.96 14.22 0.49
CA GLN A 253 -2.19 13.46 0.24
C GLN A 253 -3.44 14.21 0.68
N ARG A 254 -3.37 14.98 1.77
CA ARG A 254 -4.48 15.86 2.21
C ARG A 254 -4.79 16.95 1.20
N ASP A 255 -3.78 17.49 0.53
CA ASP A 255 -3.98 18.51 -0.49
C ASP A 255 -4.64 17.94 -1.76
N LEU A 256 -4.24 16.76 -2.20
CA LEU A 256 -4.87 16.05 -3.32
C LEU A 256 -6.28 15.57 -2.98
N ASP A 257 -6.51 15.09 -1.76
CA ASP A 257 -7.84 14.69 -1.29
C ASP A 257 -8.76 15.90 -1.11
N SER A 258 -8.24 17.04 -0.66
CA SER A 258 -9.00 18.30 -0.60
C SER A 258 -9.42 18.75 -2.00
N LEU A 259 -8.56 18.58 -3.00
CA LEU A 259 -8.88 18.84 -4.41
C LEU A 259 -10.01 17.96 -4.92
N ARG A 260 -10.01 16.67 -4.61
CA ARG A 260 -11.07 15.74 -5.01
C ARG A 260 -12.41 16.12 -4.39
N VAL A 261 -12.41 16.49 -3.11
CA VAL A 261 -13.60 16.96 -2.41
C VAL A 261 -14.09 18.27 -3.04
N GLU A 262 -13.20 19.19 -3.36
CA GLU A 262 -13.51 20.46 -4.00
C GLU A 262 -14.04 20.25 -5.42
N PHE A 263 -13.41 19.36 -6.21
CA PHE A 263 -13.90 19.00 -7.54
C PHE A 263 -15.29 18.36 -7.49
N GLY A 264 -15.56 17.47 -6.54
CA GLY A 264 -16.89 16.88 -6.34
C GLY A 264 -17.94 17.92 -6.01
N ARG A 265 -17.58 18.94 -5.19
CA ARG A 265 -18.47 20.07 -4.87
C ARG A 265 -18.70 20.97 -6.07
N ILE A 266 -17.67 21.29 -6.85
CA ILE A 266 -17.75 22.11 -8.07
C ILE A 266 -18.62 21.44 -9.11
N ALA A 267 -18.49 20.14 -9.26
CA ALA A 267 -19.25 19.34 -10.23
C ALA A 267 -20.74 19.16 -9.88
N GLY A 268 -21.19 19.70 -8.74
CA GLY A 268 -22.58 19.55 -8.28
C GLY A 268 -22.94 18.10 -7.96
N GLY A 269 -22.01 17.37 -7.33
CA GLY A 269 -22.16 15.96 -6.98
C GLY A 269 -21.98 15.00 -8.16
N ARG A 270 -21.66 15.49 -9.35
CA ARG A 270 -21.24 14.64 -10.47
C ARG A 270 -19.75 14.37 -10.36
N VAL A 271 -19.41 13.13 -10.28
CA VAL A 271 -18.05 12.64 -10.15
C VAL A 271 -17.25 12.99 -11.39
N LEU A 272 -16.13 13.65 -11.19
CA LEU A 272 -15.24 14.18 -12.22
C LEU A 272 -14.52 13.05 -12.84
N SER A 273 -14.17 12.09 -12.79
CA SER A 273 -13.19 11.14 -13.36
C SER A 273 -13.69 9.69 -13.44
N GLY A 274 -14.89 9.45 -13.77
CA GLY A 274 -15.36 8.07 -13.83
C GLY A 274 -15.26 7.31 -12.47
N LEU A 275 -14.74 7.97 -11.41
CA LEU A 275 -14.97 7.54 -10.05
C LEU A 275 -16.45 7.76 -9.78
N GLY A 276 -17.27 6.72 -9.98
CA GLY A 276 -18.62 6.71 -9.44
C GLY A 276 -18.54 7.12 -7.97
N SER A 277 -19.59 7.70 -7.41
CA SER A 277 -19.72 7.91 -5.96
C SER A 277 -19.48 6.62 -5.15
N GLY A 278 -19.24 5.48 -5.82
CA GLY A 278 -18.86 4.20 -5.30
C GLY A 278 -17.75 3.55 -6.13
N GLY A 279 -16.71 3.06 -5.49
CA GLY A 279 -15.70 2.16 -6.07
C GLY A 279 -15.99 0.73 -5.63
N LEU A 280 -15.94 -0.22 -6.55
CA LEU A 280 -15.95 -1.64 -6.24
C LEU A 280 -14.51 -2.15 -6.29
N ALA A 281 -14.04 -2.70 -5.19
CA ALA A 281 -12.75 -3.40 -5.14
C ALA A 281 -12.94 -4.79 -4.52
N ILE A 282 -12.25 -5.78 -5.04
CA ILE A 282 -12.21 -7.14 -4.48
C ILE A 282 -11.02 -7.17 -3.52
N PRO A 283 -11.22 -7.44 -2.22
CA PRO A 283 -10.17 -7.34 -1.22
C PRO A 283 -9.05 -8.35 -1.42
N SER A 284 -9.36 -9.62 -1.65
CA SER A 284 -8.38 -10.71 -1.73
C SER A 284 -8.90 -11.86 -2.61
N VAL A 285 -8.00 -12.61 -3.20
CA VAL A 285 -8.33 -13.84 -3.95
C VAL A 285 -8.97 -14.89 -3.04
N SER A 286 -8.46 -15.02 -1.82
CA SER A 286 -8.98 -15.97 -0.82
C SER A 286 -10.40 -15.63 -0.32
N ASP A 287 -10.90 -14.40 -0.57
CA ASP A 287 -12.30 -14.04 -0.31
C ASP A 287 -13.25 -14.60 -1.39
N ILE A 288 -12.74 -14.94 -2.57
CA ILE A 288 -13.53 -15.49 -3.69
C ILE A 288 -13.48 -17.02 -3.68
N ILE A 289 -12.27 -17.56 -3.53
CA ILE A 289 -12.04 -19.00 -3.56
C ILE A 289 -10.97 -19.38 -2.54
N ARG A 290 -11.29 -20.33 -1.67
CA ARG A 290 -10.34 -20.92 -0.74
C ARG A 290 -10.68 -22.38 -0.49
N VAL A 291 -9.68 -23.17 -0.11
CA VAL A 291 -9.85 -24.56 0.32
C VAL A 291 -9.23 -24.72 1.68
N ASN A 292 -9.97 -25.32 2.58
CA ASN A 292 -9.51 -25.68 3.91
C ASN A 292 -10.21 -26.95 4.43
N ARG A 293 -9.65 -27.60 5.44
CA ARG A 293 -10.13 -28.89 5.96
C ARG A 293 -11.52 -28.85 6.62
N VAL A 294 -12.00 -27.65 6.98
CA VAL A 294 -13.31 -27.47 7.63
C VAL A 294 -14.40 -27.28 6.58
N GLN A 295 -14.22 -26.34 5.68
CA GLN A 295 -15.23 -25.95 4.69
C GLN A 295 -15.15 -26.74 3.38
N GLY A 296 -14.02 -27.44 3.12
CA GLY A 296 -13.71 -27.93 1.79
C GLY A 296 -13.44 -26.77 0.85
N LEU A 297 -14.02 -26.80 -0.33
CA LEU A 297 -14.03 -25.65 -1.24
C LEU A 297 -15.03 -24.61 -0.72
N ALA A 298 -14.54 -23.45 -0.35
CA ALA A 298 -15.37 -22.30 0.00
C ALA A 298 -15.40 -21.32 -1.19
N LEU A 299 -16.59 -21.05 -1.68
CA LEU A 299 -16.87 -20.08 -2.75
C LEU A 299 -17.49 -18.84 -2.13
N GLY A 300 -16.91 -17.69 -2.41
CA GLY A 300 -17.32 -16.45 -1.80
C GLY A 300 -17.42 -15.28 -2.78
N ALA A 301 -17.90 -14.18 -2.24
CA ALA A 301 -17.87 -12.87 -2.87
C ALA A 301 -17.58 -11.83 -1.80
N ALA A 302 -16.69 -10.93 -2.11
CA ALA A 302 -16.35 -9.80 -1.26
C ALA A 302 -16.24 -8.54 -2.10
N ALA A 303 -16.56 -7.42 -1.49
CA ALA A 303 -16.48 -6.13 -2.14
C ALA A 303 -16.06 -5.05 -1.15
N THR A 304 -15.41 -4.02 -1.65
CA THR A 304 -15.29 -2.75 -0.97
C THR A 304 -16.01 -1.70 -1.79
N LEU A 305 -17.07 -1.15 -1.22
CA LEU A 305 -17.89 -0.12 -1.85
C LEU A 305 -17.59 1.21 -1.17
N ALA A 306 -17.15 2.19 -1.91
CA ALA A 306 -16.93 3.55 -1.42
C ALA A 306 -18.14 4.42 -1.78
N LEU A 307 -18.74 5.03 -0.78
CA LEU A 307 -19.88 5.93 -0.90
C LEU A 307 -19.49 7.31 -0.35
N ASP A 308 -20.29 8.34 -0.72
CA ASP A 308 -20.11 9.71 -0.23
C ASP A 308 -18.65 10.18 -0.33
N GLN A 309 -18.11 10.17 -1.53
CA GLN A 309 -16.71 10.56 -1.81
C GLN A 309 -15.68 9.83 -0.92
N ARG A 310 -15.89 8.54 -0.70
CA ARG A 310 -15.08 7.65 0.15
C ARG A 310 -15.18 7.95 1.67
N ARG A 311 -16.07 8.82 2.08
CA ARG A 311 -16.35 9.03 3.50
C ARG A 311 -16.95 7.81 4.17
N ILE A 312 -17.72 7.01 3.41
CA ILE A 312 -18.34 5.78 3.88
C ILE A 312 -17.79 4.61 3.06
N LEU A 313 -17.26 3.60 3.74
CA LEU A 313 -16.81 2.35 3.14
C LEU A 313 -17.69 1.21 3.65
N LEU A 314 -18.26 0.45 2.71
CA LEU A 314 -18.99 -0.78 3.00
C LEU A 314 -18.14 -1.95 2.52
N LYS A 315 -17.89 -2.93 3.39
CA LYS A 315 -17.12 -4.14 3.08
C LYS A 315 -17.95 -5.38 3.38
N PRO A 316 -18.91 -5.74 2.49
CA PRO A 316 -19.61 -7.00 2.59
C PRO A 316 -18.71 -8.15 2.16
N ARG A 317 -18.82 -9.29 2.86
CA ARG A 317 -18.24 -10.59 2.52
C ARG A 317 -19.26 -11.66 2.74
N VAL A 318 -19.36 -12.62 1.82
CA VAL A 318 -20.17 -13.83 1.96
C VAL A 318 -19.40 -15.00 1.39
N ALA A 319 -19.53 -16.17 1.97
CA ALA A 319 -18.97 -17.39 1.43
C ALA A 319 -19.83 -18.60 1.82
N PHE A 320 -19.78 -19.64 0.99
CA PHE A 320 -20.42 -20.93 1.24
C PHE A 320 -19.36 -22.03 1.17
N GLY A 321 -19.26 -22.83 2.22
CA GLY A 321 -18.40 -24.02 2.28
C GLY A 321 -19.13 -25.24 1.75
N THR A 322 -18.49 -25.98 0.87
CA THR A 322 -19.12 -27.13 0.20
C THR A 322 -19.16 -28.39 1.05
N SER A 323 -18.26 -28.52 2.05
CA SER A 323 -18.21 -29.72 2.89
C SER A 323 -18.97 -29.53 4.20
N ASP A 324 -18.90 -28.33 4.82
CA ASP A 324 -19.65 -28.01 6.03
C ASP A 324 -21.08 -27.51 5.75
N GLU A 325 -21.42 -27.25 4.46
CA GLU A 325 -22.72 -26.75 3.98
C GLU A 325 -23.20 -25.48 4.70
N ARG A 326 -22.25 -24.62 5.13
CA ARG A 326 -22.54 -23.42 5.90
C ARG A 326 -22.27 -22.14 5.11
N PHE A 327 -23.17 -21.18 5.33
CA PHE A 327 -22.92 -19.80 4.92
C PHE A 327 -22.18 -19.05 6.03
N THR A 328 -21.19 -18.28 5.61
CA THR A 328 -20.55 -17.25 6.41
C THR A 328 -20.76 -15.90 5.75
N GLY A 329 -20.81 -14.84 6.53
CA GLY A 329 -21.00 -13.51 6.00
C GLY A 329 -20.68 -12.45 7.03
N GLU A 330 -19.98 -11.41 6.60
CA GLU A 330 -19.58 -10.27 7.41
C GLU A 330 -19.90 -8.97 6.67
N LEU A 331 -20.25 -7.95 7.43
CA LEU A 331 -20.37 -6.59 6.94
C LEU A 331 -19.59 -5.66 7.85
N ALA A 332 -18.67 -4.88 7.27
CA ALA A 332 -18.05 -3.76 7.95
C ALA A 332 -18.45 -2.45 7.27
N ILE A 333 -18.83 -1.46 8.07
CA ILE A 333 -19.23 -0.11 7.64
C ILE A 333 -18.27 0.85 8.33
N SER A 334 -17.41 1.48 7.57
CA SER A 334 -16.45 2.47 8.08
C SER A 334 -16.86 3.88 7.65
N VAL A 335 -16.86 4.82 8.57
CA VAL A 335 -17.21 6.23 8.35
C VAL A 335 -16.05 7.10 8.79
N ALA A 336 -15.52 7.90 7.87
CA ALA A 336 -14.52 8.91 8.18
C ALA A 336 -15.19 10.12 8.85
N THR A 337 -14.74 10.48 10.05
CA THR A 337 -15.28 11.59 10.86
C THR A 337 -14.12 12.48 11.28
N GLY A 338 -13.82 13.51 10.51
CA GLY A 338 -12.61 14.30 10.68
C GLY A 338 -11.36 13.43 10.53
N PRO A 339 -10.42 13.45 11.49
CA PRO A 339 -9.24 12.60 11.46
C PRO A 339 -9.52 11.14 11.87
N ALA A 340 -10.66 10.87 12.52
CA ALA A 340 -11.01 9.56 13.01
C ALA A 340 -11.80 8.75 11.98
N THR A 341 -11.66 7.41 12.03
CA THR A 341 -12.52 6.47 11.33
C THR A 341 -13.27 5.62 12.34
N VAL A 342 -14.58 5.61 12.25
CA VAL A 342 -15.45 4.74 13.04
C VAL A 342 -15.91 3.59 12.16
N THR A 343 -15.75 2.34 12.65
CA THR A 343 -16.16 1.14 11.95
C THR A 343 -17.16 0.37 12.79
N LEU A 344 -18.31 0.05 12.22
CA LEU A 344 -19.27 -0.93 12.74
C LEU A 344 -19.09 -2.20 11.94
N GLU A 345 -18.93 -3.32 12.62
CA GLU A 345 -18.76 -4.63 11.97
C GLU A 345 -19.61 -5.70 12.65
N GLY A 346 -20.02 -6.67 11.86
CA GLY A 346 -20.76 -7.81 12.39
C GLY A 346 -20.96 -8.90 11.35
N GLY A 347 -21.19 -10.11 11.85
CA GLY A 347 -21.42 -11.28 11.02
C GLY A 347 -20.86 -12.55 11.61
N ARG A 348 -20.83 -13.58 10.79
CA ARG A 348 -20.27 -14.90 11.06
C ARG A 348 -19.09 -15.16 10.16
N SER A 349 -17.93 -15.49 10.73
CA SER A 349 -16.72 -15.80 9.98
C SER A 349 -15.99 -17.02 10.52
N ILE A 350 -15.22 -17.64 9.63
CA ILE A 350 -14.29 -18.73 9.95
C ILE A 350 -12.89 -18.22 9.65
N HIS A 351 -12.02 -18.23 10.63
CA HIS A 351 -10.64 -17.78 10.49
C HIS A 351 -9.67 -18.61 11.35
N ASP A 352 -8.41 -18.53 11.03
CA ASP A 352 -7.35 -19.07 11.88
C ASP A 352 -7.27 -18.25 13.17
N PHE A 353 -7.18 -18.93 14.31
CA PHE A 353 -7.19 -18.25 15.61
C PHE A 353 -5.85 -17.59 15.96
N SER A 354 -4.77 -17.97 15.28
CA SER A 354 -3.42 -17.50 15.61
C SER A 354 -3.21 -16.04 15.20
N ASP A 355 -2.57 -15.25 16.07
CA ASP A 355 -2.18 -13.88 15.75
C ASP A 355 -1.03 -13.82 14.74
N VAL A 356 -0.18 -14.85 14.71
CA VAL A 356 0.96 -14.92 13.80
C VAL A 356 0.56 -15.68 12.54
N PRO A 357 0.41 -15.00 11.40
CA PRO A 357 0.14 -15.65 10.13
C PRO A 357 1.30 -16.57 9.74
N VAL A 358 1.00 -17.76 9.24
CA VAL A 358 2.02 -18.78 8.94
C VAL A 358 2.11 -19.17 7.47
N ILE A 359 1.11 -18.82 6.66
CA ILE A 359 1.01 -19.17 5.24
C ILE A 359 0.07 -18.22 4.51
N SER A 360 0.32 -17.97 3.22
CA SER A 360 -0.64 -17.24 2.37
C SER A 360 -1.91 -18.06 2.12
N GLY A 361 -3.06 -17.38 1.98
CA GLY A 361 -4.35 -18.04 1.77
C GLY A 361 -4.40 -18.91 0.52
N VAL A 362 -3.78 -18.44 -0.56
CA VAL A 362 -3.69 -19.20 -1.84
C VAL A 362 -2.86 -20.45 -1.69
N LEU A 363 -1.66 -20.34 -1.10
CA LEU A 363 -0.80 -21.52 -0.94
C LEU A 363 -1.42 -22.52 0.05
N ASN A 364 -2.03 -22.06 1.14
CA ASN A 364 -2.75 -22.94 2.05
C ASN A 364 -3.87 -23.70 1.34
N SER A 365 -4.60 -23.04 0.45
CA SER A 365 -5.66 -23.68 -0.34
C SER A 365 -5.12 -24.79 -1.26
N ILE A 366 -3.98 -24.54 -1.92
CA ILE A 366 -3.34 -25.54 -2.79
C ILE A 366 -2.84 -26.73 -1.97
N LEU A 367 -2.08 -26.49 -0.90
CA LEU A 367 -1.53 -27.57 -0.06
C LEU A 367 -2.63 -28.35 0.67
N SER A 368 -3.66 -27.66 1.12
CA SER A 368 -4.84 -28.28 1.71
C SER A 368 -5.53 -29.24 0.73
N GLN A 369 -5.81 -28.76 -0.50
CA GLN A 369 -6.49 -29.58 -1.52
C GLN A 369 -5.64 -30.75 -2.00
N GLU A 370 -4.37 -30.50 -2.32
CA GLU A 370 -3.54 -31.47 -3.04
C GLU A 370 -2.80 -32.44 -2.11
N ALA A 371 -2.40 -31.99 -0.91
CA ALA A 371 -1.55 -32.78 -0.02
C ALA A 371 -2.17 -33.10 1.35
N GLY A 372 -3.31 -32.55 1.67
CA GLY A 372 -3.91 -32.65 3.01
C GLY A 372 -3.16 -31.82 4.07
N GLU A 373 -2.29 -30.90 3.64
CA GLU A 373 -1.51 -30.03 4.50
C GLU A 373 -2.22 -28.69 4.67
N ASP A 374 -3.06 -28.59 5.67
CA ASP A 374 -3.75 -27.35 6.07
C ASP A 374 -3.14 -26.76 7.33
N TYR A 375 -2.59 -25.55 7.20
CA TYR A 375 -1.85 -24.83 8.24
C TYR A 375 -2.72 -23.88 9.08
N GLY A 376 -4.03 -23.80 8.85
CA GLY A 376 -4.95 -23.07 9.72
C GLY A 376 -5.46 -23.95 10.89
N ASP A 377 -5.77 -23.36 12.04
CA ASP A 377 -6.60 -23.92 13.09
C ASP A 377 -7.82 -23.02 13.26
N TYR A 378 -8.98 -23.54 12.88
CA TYR A 378 -10.14 -22.73 12.59
C TYR A 378 -11.12 -22.66 13.76
N VAL A 379 -11.60 -21.46 13.98
CA VAL A 379 -12.71 -21.15 14.87
C VAL A 379 -13.78 -20.41 14.07
N MET A 380 -15.04 -20.68 14.32
CA MET A 380 -16.16 -19.87 13.83
C MET A 380 -16.52 -18.86 14.89
N VAL A 381 -16.64 -17.59 14.52
CA VAL A 381 -17.00 -16.52 15.43
C VAL A 381 -18.20 -15.76 14.86
N ASP A 382 -19.27 -15.71 15.63
CA ASP A 382 -20.36 -14.77 15.46
C ASP A 382 -20.02 -13.51 16.25
N ARG A 383 -19.94 -12.35 15.57
CA ARG A 383 -19.54 -11.10 16.24
C ARG A 383 -20.37 -9.90 15.80
N ILE A 384 -20.46 -8.94 16.70
CA ILE A 384 -20.86 -7.57 16.42
C ILE A 384 -19.99 -6.63 17.22
N GLY A 385 -19.46 -5.58 16.58
CA GLY A 385 -18.54 -4.68 17.26
C GLY A 385 -18.46 -3.31 16.64
N ILE A 386 -17.84 -2.40 17.37
CA ILE A 386 -17.52 -1.06 16.95
C ILE A 386 -16.03 -0.80 17.18
N GLY A 387 -15.40 -0.17 16.23
CA GLY A 387 -14.00 0.26 16.30
C GLY A 387 -13.85 1.76 16.01
N VAL A 388 -12.88 2.38 16.65
CA VAL A 388 -12.48 3.75 16.36
C VAL A 388 -10.98 3.77 16.12
N ARG A 389 -10.55 4.27 14.98
CA ARG A 389 -9.13 4.49 14.66
C ARG A 389 -8.86 5.99 14.59
N TYR A 390 -7.81 6.41 15.25
CA TYR A 390 -7.37 7.80 15.25
C TYR A 390 -5.88 7.89 14.89
N PRO A 391 -5.49 8.58 13.81
CA PRO A 391 -4.09 8.81 13.45
C PRO A 391 -3.47 9.83 14.41
N LEU A 392 -2.38 9.46 15.10
CA LEU A 392 -1.58 10.38 15.92
C LEU A 392 -0.55 11.14 15.07
N SER A 393 -0.05 10.47 14.04
CA SER A 393 0.88 11.02 13.06
C SER A 393 0.72 10.29 11.73
N GLY A 394 1.46 10.67 10.70
CA GLY A 394 1.45 9.98 9.41
C GLY A 394 1.77 8.47 9.47
N VAL A 395 2.47 8.02 10.50
CA VAL A 395 2.91 6.63 10.64
C VAL A 395 2.41 5.96 11.92
N THR A 396 1.78 6.69 12.85
CA THR A 396 1.33 6.15 14.13
C THR A 396 -0.16 6.37 14.32
N GLY A 397 -0.88 5.35 14.74
CA GLY A 397 -2.30 5.41 15.03
C GLY A 397 -2.66 4.70 16.32
N ILE A 398 -3.79 5.08 16.88
CA ILE A 398 -4.47 4.40 17.99
C ILE A 398 -5.76 3.79 17.46
N SER A 399 -6.09 2.59 17.91
CA SER A 399 -7.40 1.96 17.69
C SER A 399 -8.02 1.54 19.02
N LEU A 400 -9.33 1.73 19.13
CA LEU A 400 -10.16 1.25 20.23
C LEU A 400 -11.25 0.37 19.62
N THR A 401 -11.54 -0.76 20.25
CA THR A 401 -12.58 -1.70 19.81
C THR A 401 -13.45 -2.13 20.99
N ALA A 402 -14.72 -2.39 20.73
CA ALA A 402 -15.62 -3.01 21.67
C ALA A 402 -16.65 -3.84 20.90
N GLY A 403 -16.98 -5.03 21.39
CA GLY A 403 -17.92 -5.91 20.70
C GLY A 403 -18.38 -7.07 21.55
N TYR A 404 -19.23 -7.87 20.95
CA TYR A 404 -19.70 -9.14 21.47
C TYR A 404 -19.27 -10.24 20.50
N GLU A 405 -18.73 -11.33 21.04
CA GLU A 405 -18.25 -12.48 20.28
C GLU A 405 -18.81 -13.78 20.85
N ASP A 406 -19.18 -14.71 19.96
CA ASP A 406 -19.62 -16.06 20.28
C ASP A 406 -18.81 -17.07 19.45
N PRO A 407 -17.67 -17.54 19.98
CA PRO A 407 -16.78 -18.46 19.28
C PRO A 407 -17.25 -19.92 19.41
N SER A 408 -17.29 -20.64 18.29
CA SER A 408 -17.68 -22.05 18.25
C SER A 408 -16.63 -22.93 17.57
N SER A 409 -16.48 -24.16 18.09
CA SER A 409 -15.56 -25.16 17.56
C SER A 409 -16.03 -25.70 16.22
N LEU A 410 -15.09 -26.06 15.38
CA LEU A 410 -15.33 -26.61 14.06
C LEU A 410 -14.69 -27.99 13.92
N ALA A 411 -15.39 -28.90 13.30
CA ALA A 411 -14.89 -30.23 12.93
C ALA A 411 -14.24 -30.21 11.52
N VAL A 412 -13.46 -31.23 11.23
CA VAL A 412 -12.95 -31.48 9.88
C VAL A 412 -14.05 -32.19 9.10
N GLU A 413 -14.57 -31.54 8.05
CA GLU A 413 -15.68 -32.05 7.22
C GLU A 413 -15.21 -32.39 5.79
N ALA A 414 -14.04 -31.89 5.38
CA ALA A 414 -13.50 -32.09 4.04
C ALA A 414 -12.52 -33.26 3.96
N SER A 415 -12.25 -33.70 2.74
CA SER A 415 -11.21 -34.68 2.41
C SER A 415 -10.29 -34.12 1.34
N PRO A 416 -8.95 -34.27 1.46
CA PRO A 416 -8.04 -33.80 0.44
C PRO A 416 -7.97 -34.77 -0.75
N ALA A 417 -7.38 -34.33 -1.87
CA ALA A 417 -7.10 -35.19 -3.03
C ALA A 417 -6.09 -36.31 -2.67
N HIS A 418 -5.07 -35.96 -1.89
CA HIS A 418 -4.06 -36.89 -1.43
C HIS A 418 -3.76 -36.63 0.06
N GLY A 419 -3.34 -37.68 0.79
CA GLY A 419 -3.01 -37.60 2.21
C GLY A 419 -4.24 -37.62 3.13
N SER A 420 -4.12 -36.99 4.28
CA SER A 420 -5.20 -36.87 5.27
C SER A 420 -5.04 -35.58 6.08
N TYR A 421 -6.16 -34.97 6.43
CA TYR A 421 -6.13 -33.80 7.32
C TYR A 421 -5.84 -34.17 8.76
N ARG A 422 -5.11 -33.29 9.46
CA ARG A 422 -5.03 -33.30 10.92
C ARG A 422 -6.35 -32.82 11.52
N SER A 423 -6.64 -33.19 12.76
CA SER A 423 -7.82 -32.71 13.49
C SER A 423 -7.76 -31.19 13.68
N ASN A 424 -8.94 -30.56 13.74
CA ASN A 424 -9.06 -29.17 14.14
C ASN A 424 -9.22 -29.10 15.67
N PRO A 425 -8.47 -28.26 16.41
CA PRO A 425 -8.61 -28.14 17.84
C PRO A 425 -10.00 -27.65 18.26
N ALA A 426 -10.45 -28.03 19.46
CA ALA A 426 -11.68 -27.51 20.03
C ALA A 426 -11.44 -26.09 20.56
N LEU A 427 -11.80 -25.08 19.78
CA LEU A 427 -11.53 -23.66 20.05
C LEU A 427 -12.76 -22.88 20.51
N GLY A 428 -13.94 -23.52 20.58
CA GLY A 428 -15.18 -22.90 21.05
C GLY A 428 -15.09 -22.49 22.51
N SER A 429 -15.82 -21.47 22.86
CA SER A 429 -15.82 -20.87 24.18
C SER A 429 -17.16 -20.15 24.41
N ASP A 430 -17.45 -19.77 25.64
CA ASP A 430 -18.67 -19.04 25.96
C ASP A 430 -18.65 -17.63 25.37
N ALA A 431 -19.81 -17.15 24.95
CA ALA A 431 -19.99 -15.84 24.38
C ALA A 431 -19.63 -14.71 25.36
N SER A 432 -18.97 -13.67 24.89
CA SER A 432 -18.38 -12.66 25.78
C SER A 432 -18.39 -11.26 25.13
N PHE A 433 -18.38 -10.24 26.00
CA PHE A 433 -18.07 -8.87 25.59
C PHE A 433 -16.56 -8.66 25.61
N VAL A 434 -16.02 -8.19 24.50
CA VAL A 434 -14.59 -7.97 24.31
C VAL A 434 -14.32 -6.51 24.01
N GLY A 435 -13.38 -5.92 24.73
CA GLY A 435 -12.89 -4.56 24.49
C GLY A 435 -11.39 -4.55 24.27
N GLY A 436 -10.90 -3.74 23.34
CA GLY A 436 -9.50 -3.67 23.01
C GLY A 436 -8.99 -2.26 22.75
N ALA A 437 -7.69 -2.08 22.94
CA ALA A 437 -6.96 -0.87 22.56
C ALA A 437 -5.62 -1.26 21.94
N ALA A 438 -5.22 -0.59 20.86
CA ALA A 438 -3.93 -0.82 20.26
C ALA A 438 -3.29 0.50 19.79
N VAL A 439 -1.96 0.53 19.84
CA VAL A 439 -1.13 1.57 19.22
C VAL A 439 -0.28 0.88 18.17
N SER A 440 -0.31 1.37 16.95
CA SER A 440 0.49 0.83 15.84
C SER A 440 1.34 1.91 15.17
N ARG A 441 2.51 1.52 14.70
CA ARG A 441 3.43 2.35 13.92
C ARG A 441 3.83 1.60 12.65
N ASN A 442 3.54 2.18 11.50
CA ASN A 442 3.83 1.63 10.17
C ASN A 442 4.91 2.47 9.47
N ALA A 443 6.15 2.38 9.95
CA ALA A 443 7.28 3.01 9.29
C ALA A 443 8.00 2.10 8.28
N GLY A 444 7.51 0.86 8.10
CA GLY A 444 8.16 -0.20 7.32
C GLY A 444 7.78 -0.29 5.85
N GLU A 445 6.72 0.37 5.39
CA GLU A 445 6.23 0.22 4.01
C GLU A 445 7.12 0.86 2.92
N LEU A 446 8.02 1.74 3.33
CA LEU A 446 9.07 2.30 2.47
C LEU A 446 10.34 1.42 2.38
N GLY A 447 10.23 0.26 2.77
CA GLY A 447 11.14 -0.70 3.36
C GLY A 447 12.14 -1.35 2.51
N ALA A 448 12.77 -0.97 1.51
CA ALA A 448 13.95 -1.64 0.94
C ALA A 448 15.08 -0.68 0.57
N SER A 449 15.05 0.53 1.06
CA SER A 449 16.09 1.50 0.78
C SER A 449 17.34 1.21 1.60
N ARG A 450 18.47 1.05 0.92
CA ARG A 450 19.79 1.04 1.55
C ARG A 450 19.99 2.39 2.26
N GLY A 451 20.21 2.36 3.56
CA GLY A 451 20.61 3.55 4.32
C GLY A 451 19.67 4.00 5.44
N LEU A 452 18.44 3.48 5.53
CA LEU A 452 17.51 3.84 6.61
C LEU A 452 17.30 2.71 7.61
N THR A 453 17.26 3.07 8.88
CA THR A 453 16.73 2.19 9.93
C THR A 453 15.21 2.31 9.91
N LEU A 454 14.53 1.20 9.65
CA LEU A 454 13.08 1.11 9.63
C LEU A 454 12.60 0.50 10.93
N MET A 455 11.50 1.05 11.46
CA MET A 455 10.89 0.55 12.67
C MET A 455 9.37 0.54 12.51
N SER A 456 8.79 -0.64 12.60
CA SER A 456 7.34 -0.84 12.65
C SER A 456 6.97 -1.72 13.83
N GLY A 457 5.72 -1.66 14.27
CA GLY A 457 5.24 -2.52 15.34
C GLY A 457 3.90 -2.08 15.88
N SER A 458 3.34 -2.94 16.73
CA SER A 458 2.10 -2.67 17.43
C SER A 458 2.15 -3.20 18.86
N VAL A 459 1.41 -2.54 19.73
CA VAL A 459 1.10 -3.03 21.09
C VAL A 459 -0.42 -2.98 21.23
N ALA A 460 -1.00 -4.10 21.65
CA ALA A 460 -2.43 -4.21 21.86
C ALA A 460 -2.74 -4.82 23.22
N VAL A 461 -3.86 -4.38 23.80
CA VAL A 461 -4.45 -4.96 25.00
C VAL A 461 -5.90 -5.29 24.71
N GLU A 462 -6.37 -6.39 25.28
CA GLU A 462 -7.73 -6.89 25.15
C GLU A 462 -8.23 -7.33 26.52
N ALA A 463 -9.46 -7.00 26.84
CA ALA A 463 -10.14 -7.45 28.04
C ALA A 463 -11.53 -7.99 27.69
N SER A 464 -11.95 -9.03 28.38
CA SER A 464 -13.22 -9.68 28.14
C SER A 464 -13.98 -9.88 29.44
N THR A 465 -15.32 -9.83 29.35
CA THR A 465 -16.24 -10.09 30.44
C THR A 465 -17.49 -10.82 29.94
N GLY A 466 -18.15 -11.51 30.82
CA GLY A 466 -19.32 -12.34 30.49
C GLY A 466 -18.99 -13.83 30.61
N GLY A 467 -19.07 -14.59 29.51
CA GLY A 467 -18.76 -16.01 29.50
C GLY A 467 -17.30 -16.33 29.79
N ASN A 468 -16.38 -15.48 29.34
CA ASN A 468 -14.95 -15.58 29.62
C ASN A 468 -14.44 -14.26 30.19
N GLU A 469 -13.77 -14.37 31.34
CA GLU A 469 -13.13 -13.20 31.95
C GLU A 469 -11.62 -13.30 31.81
N TYR A 470 -11.05 -12.51 30.95
CA TYR A 470 -9.61 -12.48 30.74
C TYR A 470 -9.10 -11.08 30.40
N PHE A 471 -7.81 -10.92 30.61
CA PHE A 471 -7.01 -9.83 30.06
C PHE A 471 -5.88 -10.43 29.22
N ARG A 472 -5.62 -9.83 28.08
CA ARG A 472 -4.58 -10.25 27.15
C ARG A 472 -3.81 -9.03 26.65
N ALA A 473 -2.49 -9.15 26.57
CA ALA A 473 -1.63 -8.14 25.99
C ALA A 473 -0.72 -8.77 24.93
N THR A 474 -0.53 -8.09 23.81
CA THR A 474 0.37 -8.50 22.73
C THR A 474 1.24 -7.35 22.30
N GLY A 475 2.42 -7.67 21.78
CA GLY A 475 3.30 -6.71 21.17
C GLY A 475 4.11 -7.36 20.06
N GLU A 476 4.22 -6.67 18.95
CA GLU A 476 5.07 -7.07 17.84
C GLU A 476 5.92 -5.90 17.39
N GLY A 477 7.07 -6.18 16.82
CA GLY A 477 7.92 -5.13 16.29
C GLY A 477 8.97 -5.68 15.35
N THR A 478 9.28 -4.87 14.34
CA THR A 478 10.35 -5.13 13.39
C THR A 478 11.26 -3.91 13.33
N VAL A 479 12.56 -4.15 13.47
CA VAL A 479 13.61 -3.15 13.24
C VAL A 479 14.52 -3.69 12.16
N ALA A 480 14.80 -2.87 11.16
CA ALA A 480 15.70 -3.23 10.10
C ALA A 480 16.68 -2.09 9.81
N MET A 481 17.96 -2.43 9.71
CA MET A 481 19.04 -1.47 9.49
C MET A 481 20.03 -1.97 8.43
N PRO A 482 20.68 -1.07 7.68
CA PRO A 482 21.72 -1.48 6.76
C PRO A 482 22.92 -2.05 7.54
N LEU A 483 23.48 -3.15 7.06
CA LEU A 483 24.67 -3.75 7.62
C LEU A 483 25.54 -4.34 6.49
N GLY A 484 26.64 -3.69 6.18
CA GLY A 484 27.53 -4.06 5.08
C GLY A 484 26.82 -4.02 3.73
N PRO A 485 26.91 -5.08 2.89
CA PRO A 485 26.24 -5.13 1.59
C PRO A 485 24.75 -5.40 1.70
N GLY A 486 24.22 -5.65 2.89
CA GLY A 486 22.87 -6.13 3.14
C GLY A 486 22.12 -5.33 4.19
N LYS A 487 21.06 -5.93 4.71
CA LYS A 487 20.15 -5.39 5.69
C LYS A 487 19.98 -6.40 6.83
N LEU A 488 20.24 -5.96 8.06
CA LEU A 488 19.96 -6.74 9.25
C LEU A 488 18.55 -6.41 9.75
N GLY A 489 17.70 -7.41 9.85
CA GLY A 489 16.35 -7.33 10.37
C GLY A 489 16.22 -8.04 11.71
N PHE A 490 15.51 -7.46 12.64
CA PHE A 490 15.09 -8.10 13.88
C PHE A 490 13.58 -7.98 14.01
N THR A 491 12.89 -9.12 14.14
CA THR A 491 11.45 -9.19 14.38
C THR A 491 11.21 -9.86 15.72
N ALA A 492 10.33 -9.29 16.53
CA ALA A 492 9.92 -9.86 17.81
C ALA A 492 8.40 -9.85 17.93
N TYR A 493 7.87 -10.89 18.54
CA TYR A 493 6.47 -11.02 18.96
C TYR A 493 6.43 -11.50 20.41
N GLY A 494 5.60 -10.88 21.22
CA GLY A 494 5.38 -11.27 22.60
C GLY A 494 3.90 -11.15 22.98
N GLY A 495 3.47 -12.02 23.87
CA GLY A 495 2.10 -11.99 24.36
C GLY A 495 1.99 -12.58 25.75
N TRP A 496 0.98 -12.13 26.48
CA TRP A 496 0.64 -12.62 27.80
C TRP A 496 -0.86 -12.52 28.05
N GLY A 497 -1.42 -13.50 28.75
CA GLY A 497 -2.82 -13.52 29.15
C GLY A 497 -3.02 -14.06 30.57
N THR A 498 -4.14 -13.69 31.17
CA THR A 498 -4.57 -14.18 32.50
C THR A 498 -5.05 -15.63 32.46
N ALA A 499 -5.30 -16.23 33.61
CA ALA A 499 -5.73 -17.64 33.76
C ALA A 499 -7.07 -17.97 33.07
N GLY A 500 -7.94 -16.97 32.87
CA GLY A 500 -9.22 -17.15 32.18
C GLY A 500 -9.11 -17.07 30.62
N LEU A 501 -7.92 -17.04 30.07
CA LEU A 501 -7.72 -16.97 28.62
C LEU A 501 -8.32 -18.19 27.91
N PRO A 502 -9.28 -18.04 26.99
CA PRO A 502 -9.89 -19.17 26.29
C PRO A 502 -8.97 -19.74 25.21
N ALA A 503 -9.24 -20.99 24.80
CA ALA A 503 -8.43 -21.70 23.83
C ALA A 503 -8.20 -20.94 22.51
N TYR A 504 -9.22 -20.27 21.98
CA TYR A 504 -9.13 -19.49 20.73
C TYR A 504 -8.36 -18.16 20.84
N ARG A 505 -7.88 -17.81 22.02
CA ARG A 505 -7.02 -16.65 22.31
C ARG A 505 -5.63 -17.07 22.81
N SER A 506 -5.36 -18.37 22.96
CA SER A 506 -4.06 -18.88 23.37
C SER A 506 -2.99 -18.56 22.31
N PHE A 507 -1.74 -18.55 22.73
CA PHE A 507 -0.61 -18.39 21.84
C PHE A 507 -0.08 -19.75 21.39
N VAL A 508 0.39 -19.85 20.15
CA VAL A 508 0.94 -21.10 19.59
C VAL A 508 2.27 -20.85 18.90
N LEU A 509 3.15 -21.86 18.95
CA LEU A 509 4.52 -21.80 18.48
C LEU A 509 4.95 -23.16 17.89
N GLY A 510 5.82 -23.12 16.91
CA GLY A 510 6.42 -24.28 16.25
C GLY A 510 6.15 -24.35 14.76
N GLY A 511 7.13 -24.83 14.01
CA GLY A 511 7.04 -25.06 12.58
C GLY A 511 6.99 -23.80 11.72
N ARG A 512 6.27 -23.92 10.62
CA ARG A 512 6.09 -22.89 9.59
C ARG A 512 5.66 -21.54 10.21
N GLY A 513 6.29 -20.48 9.74
CA GLY A 513 5.99 -19.10 10.16
C GLY A 513 6.59 -18.69 11.50
N THR A 514 7.08 -19.63 12.33
CA THR A 514 7.65 -19.34 13.65
C THR A 514 9.03 -19.98 13.86
N LEU A 515 9.10 -21.29 14.04
CA LEU A 515 10.33 -22.06 14.33
C LEU A 515 10.51 -23.21 13.33
N PRO A 516 11.05 -22.97 12.11
CA PRO A 516 11.30 -24.02 11.13
C PRO A 516 12.15 -25.15 11.69
N GLY A 517 11.73 -26.42 11.45
CA GLY A 517 12.35 -27.60 12.03
C GLY A 517 11.67 -28.11 13.30
N GLU A 518 10.98 -27.27 14.07
CA GLU A 518 10.07 -27.76 15.10
C GLU A 518 8.75 -28.23 14.49
N PRO A 519 8.03 -29.19 15.11
CA PRO A 519 6.72 -29.59 14.63
C PRO A 519 5.73 -28.43 14.59
N PHE A 520 4.86 -28.41 13.60
CA PHE A 520 3.91 -27.33 13.40
C PHE A 520 2.96 -27.16 14.59
N ARG A 521 2.93 -25.97 15.19
CA ARG A 521 2.11 -25.62 16.37
C ARG A 521 2.17 -26.67 17.48
N ALA A 522 3.36 -27.21 17.74
CA ALA A 522 3.53 -28.19 18.80
C ALA A 522 3.42 -27.59 20.21
N TYR A 523 3.66 -26.29 20.32
CA TYR A 523 3.72 -25.62 21.62
C TYR A 523 2.66 -24.53 21.71
N GLY A 524 2.11 -24.34 22.90
CA GLY A 524 1.18 -23.26 23.19
C GLY A 524 1.18 -22.85 24.65
N GLY A 525 0.43 -21.78 24.99
CA GLY A 525 0.33 -21.29 26.35
C GLY A 525 -0.35 -19.94 26.45
N ARG A 526 -0.42 -19.42 27.69
CA ARG A 526 -0.93 -18.08 28.00
C ARG A 526 0.13 -16.98 27.81
N ALA A 527 1.39 -17.36 27.67
CA ALA A 527 2.48 -16.44 27.40
C ALA A 527 3.35 -16.97 26.25
N ILE A 528 3.86 -16.07 25.45
CA ILE A 528 4.73 -16.34 24.30
C ILE A 528 5.80 -15.28 24.19
N ALA A 529 6.99 -15.71 23.78
CA ALA A 529 8.03 -14.84 23.24
C ALA A 529 8.64 -15.50 22.02
N LEU A 530 8.72 -14.78 20.92
CA LEU A 530 9.31 -15.19 19.64
C LEU A 530 10.18 -14.07 19.14
N GLY A 531 11.42 -14.37 18.77
CA GLY A 531 12.36 -13.42 18.16
C GLY A 531 13.04 -14.04 16.95
N ARG A 532 13.32 -13.24 15.94
CA ARG A 532 14.04 -13.62 14.74
C ARG A 532 15.00 -12.52 14.33
N LEU A 533 16.25 -12.89 14.11
CA LEU A 533 17.29 -12.05 13.55
C LEU A 533 17.66 -12.62 12.17
N GLU A 534 17.63 -11.80 11.13
CA GLU A 534 17.91 -12.21 9.76
C GLU A 534 18.81 -11.15 9.09
N TRP A 535 19.86 -11.61 8.40
CA TRP A 535 20.76 -10.72 7.68
C TRP A 535 20.69 -11.00 6.19
N ASP A 536 19.86 -10.21 5.50
CA ASP A 536 19.60 -10.33 4.07
C ASP A 536 20.63 -9.55 3.25
N PHE A 537 21.18 -10.16 2.22
CA PHE A 537 22.06 -9.51 1.27
C PHE A 537 21.78 -9.92 -0.17
N PRO A 538 21.92 -8.97 -1.13
CA PRO A 538 21.65 -9.25 -2.53
C PRO A 538 22.78 -10.09 -3.14
N ILE A 539 22.42 -11.14 -3.88
CA ILE A 539 23.32 -11.95 -4.68
C ILE A 539 22.95 -11.77 -6.15
N PRO A 540 23.93 -11.58 -7.07
CA PRO A 540 23.64 -11.50 -8.49
C PRO A 540 22.91 -12.75 -8.99
N PHE A 541 21.89 -12.53 -9.82
CA PHE A 541 21.08 -13.61 -10.40
C PHE A 541 20.75 -13.29 -11.86
N VAL A 542 20.44 -14.32 -12.64
CA VAL A 542 20.05 -14.14 -14.05
C VAL A 542 18.62 -13.60 -14.12
N ALA A 543 18.44 -12.47 -14.81
CA ALA A 543 17.10 -11.96 -15.08
C ALA A 543 16.38 -12.91 -16.05
N ILE A 544 15.25 -13.45 -15.61
CA ILE A 544 14.39 -14.30 -16.41
C ILE A 544 13.16 -13.47 -16.82
N PRO A 545 12.88 -13.31 -18.12
CA PRO A 545 11.70 -12.58 -18.57
C PRO A 545 10.42 -13.35 -18.18
N LEU A 546 9.44 -12.64 -17.62
CA LEU A 546 8.12 -13.15 -17.22
C LEU A 546 7.05 -12.51 -18.12
N GLY A 547 7.10 -12.85 -19.42
CA GLY A 547 6.23 -12.21 -20.41
C GLY A 547 6.85 -10.96 -21.03
N SER A 548 6.02 -10.06 -21.56
CA SER A 548 6.46 -8.88 -22.32
C SER A 548 6.76 -7.65 -21.45
N PHE A 549 6.40 -7.66 -20.16
CA PHE A 549 6.45 -6.47 -19.29
C PHE A 549 6.99 -6.72 -17.87
N ALA A 550 7.50 -7.91 -17.58
CA ALA A 550 8.09 -8.21 -16.28
C ALA A 550 9.33 -9.09 -16.41
N SER A 551 10.24 -9.00 -15.45
CA SER A 551 11.40 -9.88 -15.31
C SER A 551 11.66 -10.19 -13.83
N THR A 552 12.43 -11.27 -13.55
CA THR A 552 12.76 -11.69 -12.18
C THR A 552 13.71 -10.75 -11.43
N GLY A 553 14.23 -9.71 -12.09
CA GLY A 553 15.33 -8.92 -11.58
C GLY A 553 16.70 -9.60 -11.72
N GLN A 554 17.77 -8.83 -11.49
CA GLN A 554 19.16 -9.31 -11.61
C GLN A 554 19.77 -9.73 -10.27
N THR A 555 18.98 -9.76 -9.20
CA THR A 555 19.42 -10.13 -7.87
C THR A 555 18.37 -10.98 -7.15
N ILE A 556 18.82 -11.90 -6.33
CA ILE A 556 18.03 -12.57 -5.29
C ILE A 556 18.53 -12.09 -3.93
N SER A 557 17.67 -12.09 -2.92
CA SER A 557 18.09 -11.84 -1.53
C SER A 557 18.33 -13.19 -0.85
N VAL A 558 19.45 -13.35 -0.17
CA VAL A 558 19.75 -14.53 0.64
C VAL A 558 20.13 -14.05 2.03
N GLY A 559 19.56 -14.68 3.07
CA GLY A 559 19.81 -14.30 4.44
C GLY A 559 19.92 -15.49 5.40
N PRO A 560 21.04 -15.66 6.11
CA PRO A 560 21.06 -16.49 7.31
C PRO A 560 20.18 -15.88 8.38
N PHE A 561 19.49 -16.74 9.14
CA PHE A 561 18.67 -16.29 10.26
C PHE A 561 18.90 -17.13 11.51
N LEU A 562 18.62 -16.51 12.64
CA LEU A 562 18.47 -17.14 13.94
C LEU A 562 17.09 -16.79 14.48
N ALA A 563 16.34 -17.79 14.93
CA ALA A 563 15.06 -17.58 15.57
C ALA A 563 15.05 -18.31 16.93
N ALA A 564 14.29 -17.79 17.88
CA ALA A 564 14.11 -18.43 19.16
C ALA A 564 12.69 -18.15 19.68
N GLY A 565 12.07 -19.17 20.25
CA GLY A 565 10.73 -19.06 20.79
C GLY A 565 10.56 -19.77 22.12
N TRP A 566 9.57 -19.31 22.87
CA TRP A 566 9.22 -19.84 24.19
C TRP A 566 7.75 -19.60 24.47
N THR A 567 7.10 -20.59 25.12
CA THR A 567 5.73 -20.48 25.64
C THR A 567 5.68 -20.96 27.09
N SER A 568 4.76 -20.42 27.87
CA SER A 568 4.52 -20.88 29.25
C SER A 568 3.06 -20.78 29.67
N ASP A 569 2.73 -21.38 30.79
CA ASP A 569 1.40 -21.39 31.42
C ASP A 569 0.33 -21.96 30.47
N GLU A 570 0.10 -23.25 30.61
CA GLU A 570 -0.88 -24.00 29.83
C GLU A 570 -2.27 -23.38 29.85
N VAL A 571 -2.95 -23.45 28.72
CA VAL A 571 -4.37 -23.10 28.62
C VAL A 571 -5.17 -24.39 28.72
N PRO A 572 -6.13 -24.50 29.66
CA PRO A 572 -6.93 -25.70 29.81
C PRO A 572 -7.67 -26.09 28.53
N ASN A 573 -7.79 -27.40 28.28
CA ASN A 573 -8.50 -27.97 27.14
C ASN A 573 -7.90 -27.66 25.77
N THR A 574 -6.60 -27.33 25.71
CA THR A 574 -5.88 -27.19 24.46
C THR A 574 -4.97 -28.39 24.19
N PRO A 575 -4.67 -28.73 22.94
CA PRO A 575 -3.80 -29.85 22.59
C PRO A 575 -2.29 -29.49 22.65
N TRP A 576 -1.94 -28.31 23.09
CA TRP A 576 -0.57 -27.80 23.04
C TRP A 576 0.10 -27.89 24.42
N ASP A 577 1.32 -28.40 24.43
CA ASP A 577 2.19 -28.37 25.62
C ASP A 577 3.02 -27.07 25.63
N ASN A 578 3.54 -26.69 26.79
CA ASN A 578 4.50 -25.60 26.88
C ASN A 578 5.85 -26.01 26.31
N THR A 579 6.64 -25.04 25.83
CA THR A 579 8.00 -25.32 25.41
C THR A 579 8.88 -25.78 26.58
N PRO A 580 9.68 -26.85 26.46
CA PRO A 580 10.70 -27.20 27.45
C PRO A 580 11.87 -26.21 27.39
N GLY A 581 11.63 -24.96 27.88
CA GLY A 581 12.56 -23.84 27.78
C GLY A 581 12.61 -23.24 26.37
N VAL A 582 13.57 -22.34 26.13
CA VAL A 582 13.73 -21.66 24.85
C VAL A 582 14.07 -22.66 23.73
N ARG A 583 13.43 -22.52 22.56
CA ARG A 583 13.61 -23.36 21.36
C ARG A 583 14.34 -22.56 20.28
N PRO A 584 15.68 -22.69 20.15
CA PRO A 584 16.44 -21.98 19.14
C PRO A 584 16.44 -22.74 17.81
N VAL A 585 16.39 -21.98 16.71
CA VAL A 585 16.45 -22.45 15.33
C VAL A 585 17.47 -21.59 14.56
N ALA A 586 18.26 -22.21 13.69
CA ALA A 586 19.12 -21.52 12.75
C ALA A 586 18.77 -21.94 11.32
N GLY A 587 18.90 -21.04 10.36
CA GLY A 587 18.53 -21.36 9.01
C GLY A 587 18.99 -20.34 7.97
N VAL A 588 18.54 -20.55 6.73
CA VAL A 588 18.78 -19.64 5.61
C VAL A 588 17.45 -19.41 4.89
N ALA A 589 17.19 -18.18 4.53
CA ALA A 589 16.09 -17.78 3.69
C ALA A 589 16.62 -17.25 2.35
N ALA A 590 15.90 -17.50 1.26
CA ALA A 590 16.17 -16.94 -0.05
C ALA A 590 14.89 -16.33 -0.63
N GLU A 591 14.97 -15.10 -1.11
CA GLU A 591 13.87 -14.38 -1.70
C GLU A 591 14.13 -14.16 -3.18
N PHE A 592 13.18 -14.58 -4.00
CA PHE A 592 13.23 -14.54 -5.46
C PHE A 592 12.16 -13.59 -5.99
N LEU A 593 12.22 -13.28 -7.30
CA LEU A 593 11.22 -12.47 -7.99
C LEU A 593 11.01 -11.11 -7.29
N MET A 594 12.11 -10.42 -6.98
CA MET A 594 12.09 -9.16 -6.22
C MET A 594 11.34 -9.27 -4.89
N ARG A 595 11.64 -10.35 -4.15
CA ARG A 595 11.08 -10.66 -2.85
C ARG A 595 9.61 -11.13 -2.86
N LEU A 596 9.07 -11.49 -4.01
CA LEU A 596 7.71 -12.06 -4.07
C LEU A 596 7.67 -13.48 -3.52
N LEU A 597 8.62 -14.34 -3.92
CA LEU A 597 8.70 -15.74 -3.49
C LEU A 597 9.81 -15.90 -2.46
N ARG A 598 9.49 -16.51 -1.31
CA ARG A 598 10.43 -16.83 -0.25
C ARG A 598 10.54 -18.33 -0.05
N VAL A 599 11.79 -18.83 -0.06
CA VAL A 599 12.15 -20.21 0.31
C VAL A 599 12.98 -20.14 1.58
N GLU A 600 12.64 -20.95 2.56
CA GLU A 600 13.29 -20.94 3.86
C GLU A 600 13.60 -22.37 4.31
N ALA A 601 14.81 -22.59 4.83
CA ALA A 601 15.23 -23.84 5.45
C ALA A 601 15.80 -23.54 6.84
N GLY A 602 15.29 -24.21 7.86
CA GLY A 602 15.75 -24.07 9.23
C GLY A 602 16.00 -25.40 9.92
N VAL A 603 16.87 -25.40 10.90
CA VAL A 603 17.22 -26.54 11.75
C VAL A 603 16.91 -26.20 13.19
N ALA A 604 16.08 -27.01 13.84
CA ALA A 604 15.82 -26.93 15.27
C ALA A 604 17.08 -27.38 16.04
N LEU A 605 17.76 -26.46 16.71
CA LEU A 605 19.09 -26.74 17.29
C LEU A 605 19.08 -27.72 18.47
N LYS A 606 17.92 -28.00 19.07
CA LYS A 606 17.78 -28.99 20.15
C LYS A 606 17.50 -30.41 19.66
N THR A 607 16.80 -30.56 18.54
CA THR A 607 16.40 -31.88 18.00
C THR A 607 17.21 -32.27 16.77
N GLY A 608 17.72 -31.30 16.01
CA GLY A 608 18.41 -31.51 14.73
C GLY A 608 17.45 -31.66 13.54
N ASP A 609 16.13 -31.54 13.77
CA ASP A 609 15.12 -31.67 12.73
C ASP A 609 15.19 -30.48 11.77
N VAL A 610 14.97 -30.76 10.49
CA VAL A 610 15.03 -29.77 9.40
C VAL A 610 13.63 -29.47 8.90
N GLY A 611 13.29 -28.19 8.79
CA GLY A 611 12.08 -27.74 8.15
C GLY A 611 12.39 -26.91 6.90
N VAL A 612 11.70 -27.19 5.81
CA VAL A 612 11.77 -26.40 4.57
C VAL A 612 10.38 -25.88 4.24
N MET A 613 10.31 -24.60 3.86
CA MET A 613 9.06 -23.98 3.45
C MET A 613 9.25 -23.10 2.24
N VAL A 614 8.21 -23.01 1.43
CA VAL A 614 8.11 -22.12 0.28
C VAL A 614 6.81 -21.34 0.43
N ASP A 615 6.85 -20.03 0.28
CA ASP A 615 5.65 -19.20 0.28
C ASP A 615 5.89 -17.90 -0.51
N VAL A 616 4.81 -17.20 -0.74
CA VAL A 616 4.86 -15.80 -1.10
C VAL A 616 5.31 -15.00 0.13
N ASN A 617 6.12 -13.97 -0.06
CA ASN A 617 6.57 -13.12 1.04
C ASN A 617 5.35 -12.56 1.80
N PRO A 618 5.36 -12.55 3.14
CA PRO A 618 4.26 -12.07 3.97
C PRO A 618 3.75 -10.68 3.63
N ASP A 619 4.60 -9.82 3.06
CA ASP A 619 4.20 -8.49 2.60
C ASP A 619 3.05 -8.51 1.55
N TRP A 620 2.83 -9.64 0.89
CA TRP A 620 1.83 -9.82 -0.18
C TRP A 620 0.58 -10.60 0.24
N TRP A 621 0.56 -11.19 1.44
CA TRP A 621 -0.55 -12.02 1.89
C TRP A 621 -1.89 -11.29 1.96
N GLY A 622 -1.88 -9.98 2.16
CA GLY A 622 -3.11 -9.18 2.19
C GLY A 622 -3.83 -9.03 0.84
N ILE A 623 -3.18 -9.42 -0.28
CA ILE A 623 -3.75 -9.38 -1.63
C ILE A 623 -4.05 -10.80 -2.13
N LEU A 624 -3.28 -11.77 -1.71
CA LEU A 624 -3.38 -13.19 -2.06
C LEU A 624 -4.20 -13.94 -1.01
#